data_941db3a7d517c2cc80f31e0ace8a9079
#
_entry.id   941db3a7d517c2cc80f31e0ace8a9079
#
_cell.length_a   1.000
_cell.length_b   1.000
_cell.length_c   1.000
_cell.angle_alpha   90.00
_cell.angle_beta   90.00
_cell.angle_gamma   90.00
#
_symmetry.space_group_name_H-M   'P 1'
#
loop_
_entity.id
_entity.type
_entity.pdbx_description
1 polymer ?
#
loop_
_entity_poly.entity_id
_entity_poly.type
_entity_poly.pdbx_seq_one_letter_code
_entity_poly.pdbx_strand_id
1 'polypeptide(L)'
;MPYVTPSHPAPPAPPAPAARTGRPRGGGLLLRRLVAVLAAAVTLATGAALVAPATEARAAVPQAAAALERVTSFGANPGALTMYVHRPAALPANAPVVVALHGCTQSAQLYADNSGLNTFADRHGFLVVYAETTTANNANKCFNWFQAGDNRRGQGEAASVRQMVAHATSAYGTDPARAQVTGLSAGGAMTSVLLAAYPEVFAAGAVVAGIPYGCGVDVISAFGCMSPGVDRTPAAWAQAVRDAHPGYAGPWPRVAIWHGDNDPTVVPRNADELRDQWTAVHGLGQTPDRTSTLAPNNTRRSEYVTAGGRTAVEVNRVPGIGHGTPVAPGTGPQQCGATGTQHFIASICSSYWITRFFGLDGTVTEPPTEPPVDPPTEPAACWTASNYEHVRAGRATTTGGYAYAKGSGQNLGLYNTFVTHTLKETPPGHYTIATGSCP
;
A
#
# COMPACT_ATOMS: atom_id res chain seq x y z
N MET A 1 -32.83 48.77 -16.53
CA MET A 1 -33.26 47.79 -17.55
C MET A 1 -33.06 46.42 -16.89
N PRO A 2 -34.12 45.66 -16.64
CA PRO A 2 -34.02 44.35 -16.02
C PRO A 2 -33.69 43.27 -17.06
N TYR A 3 -32.72 42.40 -16.71
CA TYR A 3 -32.35 41.24 -17.50
C TYR A 3 -33.42 40.14 -17.40
N VAL A 4 -33.90 39.71 -18.57
CA VAL A 4 -34.82 38.59 -18.75
C VAL A 4 -33.98 37.33 -18.92
N THR A 5 -34.18 36.36 -18.05
CA THR A 5 -33.59 35.00 -18.16
C THR A 5 -34.46 34.13 -19.08
N PRO A 6 -33.90 33.38 -20.04
CA PRO A 6 -34.68 32.41 -20.82
C PRO A 6 -34.94 31.13 -20.03
N SER A 7 -36.21 30.74 -19.99
CA SER A 7 -36.69 29.48 -19.41
C SER A 7 -36.34 28.29 -20.33
N HIS A 8 -35.70 27.27 -19.78
CA HIS A 8 -35.47 25.99 -20.44
C HIS A 8 -36.68 25.08 -20.22
N PRO A 9 -37.13 24.32 -21.24
CA PRO A 9 -38.22 23.35 -21.09
C PRO A 9 -37.76 22.10 -20.36
N ALA A 10 -38.64 21.52 -19.54
CA ALA A 10 -38.43 20.33 -18.78
C ALA A 10 -38.32 19.07 -19.67
N PRO A 11 -37.54 18.06 -19.25
CA PRO A 11 -37.40 16.80 -19.98
C PRO A 11 -38.68 15.92 -19.89
N PRO A 12 -38.95 15.08 -20.92
CA PRO A 12 -40.15 14.24 -20.94
C PRO A 12 -40.05 13.07 -19.93
N ALA A 13 -41.22 12.66 -19.42
CA ALA A 13 -41.36 11.57 -18.46
C ALA A 13 -41.13 10.18 -19.10
N PRO A 14 -40.65 9.19 -18.33
CA PRO A 14 -40.39 7.84 -18.80
C PRO A 14 -41.72 7.06 -19.07
N PRO A 15 -41.73 6.08 -20.01
CA PRO A 15 -42.90 5.30 -20.33
C PRO A 15 -43.25 4.27 -19.24
N ALA A 16 -44.57 4.03 -19.07
CA ALA A 16 -45.14 3.09 -18.11
C ALA A 16 -44.88 1.62 -18.53
N PRO A 17 -44.83 0.67 -17.56
CA PRO A 17 -44.59 -0.75 -17.85
C PRO A 17 -45.84 -1.43 -18.44
N ALA A 18 -45.60 -2.29 -19.45
CA ALA A 18 -46.63 -3.05 -20.15
C ALA A 18 -47.25 -4.14 -19.26
N ALA A 19 -48.60 -4.24 -19.32
CA ALA A 19 -49.40 -5.22 -18.63
C ALA A 19 -49.24 -6.63 -19.21
N ARG A 20 -49.07 -7.62 -18.34
CA ARG A 20 -49.10 -9.05 -18.66
C ARG A 20 -50.55 -9.53 -18.69
N THR A 21 -51.04 -9.99 -19.82
CA THR A 21 -52.27 -10.74 -19.98
C THR A 21 -52.01 -12.25 -19.94
N GLY A 22 -52.59 -12.97 -19.07
CA GLY A 22 -53.66 -13.97 -19.13
C GLY A 22 -53.23 -15.33 -19.69
N ARG A 23 -53.37 -16.33 -18.81
CA ARG A 23 -53.45 -17.80 -19.09
C ARG A 23 -54.65 -18.16 -19.99
N PRO A 24 -54.64 -19.39 -20.57
CA PRO A 24 -55.62 -20.34 -20.09
C PRO A 24 -55.09 -21.76 -19.78
N ARG A 25 -55.91 -22.42 -18.96
CA ARG A 25 -55.89 -23.82 -18.50
C ARG A 25 -56.49 -24.75 -19.54
N GLY A 26 -56.05 -26.00 -19.53
CA GLY A 26 -56.74 -27.19 -20.05
C GLY A 26 -55.80 -28.38 -19.85
N GLY A 27 -56.10 -29.39 -19.13
CA GLY A 27 -57.21 -30.26 -19.12
C GLY A 27 -56.70 -31.68 -19.43
N GLY A 28 -56.47 -32.48 -18.45
CA GLY A 28 -56.77 -33.78 -18.08
C GLY A 28 -56.64 -34.94 -19.12
N LEU A 29 -56.01 -36.03 -18.75
CA LEU A 29 -56.72 -37.34 -18.72
C LEU A 29 -55.84 -38.43 -18.08
N LEU A 30 -56.48 -39.18 -17.17
CA LEU A 30 -56.01 -40.44 -16.60
C LEU A 30 -55.80 -41.50 -17.68
N LEU A 31 -54.85 -42.41 -17.51
CA LEU A 31 -55.02 -43.79 -17.84
C LEU A 31 -54.24 -44.71 -16.89
N ARG A 32 -55.02 -45.53 -16.17
CA ARG A 32 -54.57 -46.67 -15.35
C ARG A 32 -54.27 -47.87 -16.26
N ARG A 33 -53.45 -48.74 -15.75
CA ARG A 33 -53.44 -50.25 -15.81
C ARG A 33 -51.97 -50.72 -15.87
N LEU A 34 -51.48 -51.77 -15.35
CA LEU A 34 -51.94 -52.91 -14.51
C LEU A 34 -50.67 -53.78 -14.32
N VAL A 35 -50.46 -54.18 -13.10
CA VAL A 35 -49.88 -55.39 -12.54
C VAL A 35 -49.37 -56.44 -13.53
N ALA A 36 -48.10 -56.91 -13.38
CA ALA A 36 -47.73 -58.30 -13.54
C ALA A 36 -46.65 -58.68 -12.50
N VAL A 37 -47.01 -59.59 -11.65
CA VAL A 37 -46.19 -60.32 -10.68
C VAL A 37 -45.49 -61.44 -11.45
N LEU A 38 -44.16 -61.55 -11.33
CA LEU A 38 -43.46 -62.83 -11.56
C LEU A 38 -42.45 -63.01 -10.42
N ALA A 39 -42.72 -63.99 -9.62
CA ALA A 39 -41.84 -64.53 -8.61
C ALA A 39 -40.80 -65.46 -9.30
N ALA A 40 -39.55 -65.23 -9.07
CA ALA A 40 -38.51 -66.24 -9.26
C ALA A 40 -37.55 -66.17 -8.06
N ALA A 41 -37.58 -67.21 -7.27
CA ALA A 41 -36.65 -67.47 -6.20
C ALA A 41 -35.30 -67.91 -6.78
N VAL A 42 -34.19 -67.27 -6.37
CA VAL A 42 -32.87 -67.82 -6.48
C VAL A 42 -32.00 -67.39 -5.27
N THR A 43 -31.71 -68.36 -4.45
CA THR A 43 -30.54 -68.62 -3.60
C THR A 43 -29.71 -67.46 -3.01
N LEU A 44 -29.68 -67.53 -1.66
CA LEU A 44 -28.76 -66.80 -0.80
C LEU A 44 -27.27 -67.05 -1.19
N ALA A 45 -26.56 -65.96 -1.47
CA ALA A 45 -25.10 -65.91 -1.26
C ALA A 45 -24.86 -64.74 -0.30
N THR A 46 -24.46 -65.08 0.91
CA THR A 46 -24.11 -64.13 1.98
C THR A 46 -22.74 -63.53 1.63
N GLY A 47 -22.78 -62.37 0.97
CA GLY A 47 -21.65 -61.48 0.85
C GLY A 47 -21.81 -60.34 1.85
N ALA A 48 -21.10 -60.34 2.93
CA ALA A 48 -21.00 -59.19 3.85
C ALA A 48 -20.24 -58.05 3.13
N ALA A 49 -20.97 -57.14 2.49
CA ALA A 49 -20.44 -55.90 2.02
C ALA A 49 -20.20 -55.00 3.26
N LEU A 50 -18.93 -54.78 3.62
CA LEU A 50 -18.51 -53.71 4.52
C LEU A 50 -18.91 -52.38 3.91
N VAL A 51 -20.03 -51.84 4.31
CA VAL A 51 -20.37 -50.44 4.05
C VAL A 51 -19.47 -49.59 4.91
N ALA A 52 -18.36 -49.08 4.32
CA ALA A 52 -17.59 -48.03 4.96
C ALA A 52 -18.50 -46.79 5.14
N PRO A 53 -18.54 -46.15 6.32
CA PRO A 53 -19.29 -44.94 6.48
C PRO A 53 -18.74 -43.88 5.53
N ALA A 54 -19.56 -43.36 4.65
CA ALA A 54 -19.24 -42.17 3.90
C ALA A 54 -18.98 -41.04 4.90
N THR A 55 -17.73 -40.68 5.09
CA THR A 55 -17.37 -39.47 5.80
C THR A 55 -17.89 -38.32 4.94
N GLU A 56 -19.02 -37.76 5.29
CA GLU A 56 -19.48 -36.49 4.73
C GLU A 56 -18.35 -35.47 4.99
N ALA A 57 -17.75 -35.02 3.91
CA ALA A 57 -16.80 -33.89 3.97
C ALA A 57 -17.60 -32.68 4.46
N ARG A 58 -17.58 -32.48 5.79
CA ARG A 58 -18.15 -31.28 6.41
C ARG A 58 -17.48 -30.09 5.75
N ALA A 59 -18.26 -29.32 4.96
CA ALA A 59 -17.81 -28.08 4.39
C ALA A 59 -17.19 -27.25 5.51
N ALA A 60 -15.92 -26.93 5.39
CA ALA A 60 -15.22 -26.09 6.36
C ALA A 60 -15.98 -24.76 6.42
N VAL A 61 -16.61 -24.50 7.56
CA VAL A 61 -17.18 -23.18 7.85
C VAL A 61 -16.01 -22.21 7.73
N PRO A 62 -16.13 -21.11 6.97
CA PRO A 62 -15.07 -20.11 6.92
C PRO A 62 -14.76 -19.70 8.37
N GLN A 63 -13.56 -20.01 8.83
CA GLN A 63 -13.11 -19.60 10.15
C GLN A 63 -13.08 -18.09 10.12
N ALA A 64 -13.86 -17.44 10.99
CA ALA A 64 -13.82 -15.98 11.13
C ALA A 64 -12.35 -15.58 11.28
N ALA A 65 -11.89 -14.64 10.44
CA ALA A 65 -10.51 -14.20 10.50
C ALA A 65 -10.23 -13.72 11.93
N ALA A 66 -9.08 -14.12 12.48
CA ALA A 66 -8.70 -13.73 13.84
C ALA A 66 -8.64 -12.21 13.94
N ALA A 67 -9.16 -11.65 15.03
CA ALA A 67 -9.08 -10.22 15.28
C ALA A 67 -7.62 -9.76 15.28
N LEU A 68 -7.35 -8.64 14.62
CA LEU A 68 -6.01 -8.05 14.58
C LEU A 68 -5.58 -7.62 15.99
N GLU A 69 -4.32 -7.79 16.30
CA GLU A 69 -3.72 -7.26 17.53
C GLU A 69 -3.59 -5.73 17.42
N ARG A 70 -4.16 -4.99 18.36
CA ARG A 70 -4.02 -3.55 18.43
C ARG A 70 -2.76 -3.15 19.17
N VAL A 71 -1.90 -2.33 18.55
CA VAL A 71 -0.74 -1.73 19.18
C VAL A 71 -1.11 -0.35 19.72
N THR A 72 -0.97 -0.17 21.02
CA THR A 72 -1.41 1.05 21.70
C THR A 72 -0.38 2.19 21.67
N SER A 73 0.90 1.86 21.44
CA SER A 73 1.99 2.86 21.37
C SER A 73 3.07 2.39 20.40
N PHE A 74 3.41 3.20 19.43
CA PHE A 74 4.43 2.92 18.42
C PHE A 74 5.29 4.15 18.05
N GLY A 75 5.23 5.20 18.87
CA GLY A 75 5.94 6.46 18.69
C GLY A 75 5.06 7.68 18.96
N ALA A 76 5.48 8.84 18.47
CA ALA A 76 4.76 10.12 18.67
C ALA A 76 3.44 10.19 17.90
N ASN A 77 3.29 9.39 16.83
CA ASN A 77 2.08 9.25 16.02
C ASN A 77 1.45 10.61 15.58
N PRO A 78 2.18 11.45 14.87
CA PRO A 78 1.70 12.79 14.52
C PRO A 78 0.47 12.80 13.60
N GLY A 79 0.23 11.71 12.84
CA GLY A 79 -0.95 11.54 12.00
C GLY A 79 -2.15 10.93 12.74
N ALA A 80 -2.07 10.73 14.07
CA ALA A 80 -3.13 10.16 14.89
C ALA A 80 -3.75 8.86 14.34
N LEU A 81 -2.93 8.01 13.70
CA LEU A 81 -3.36 6.72 13.16
C LEU A 81 -3.46 5.65 14.24
N THR A 82 -4.26 4.61 13.99
CA THR A 82 -4.24 3.40 14.81
C THR A 82 -3.40 2.33 14.12
N MET A 83 -2.59 1.60 14.89
CA MET A 83 -1.79 0.50 14.41
C MET A 83 -2.40 -0.83 14.84
N TYR A 84 -2.56 -1.72 13.87
CA TYR A 84 -2.93 -3.13 14.11
C TYR A 84 -1.90 -4.05 13.47
N VAL A 85 -1.81 -5.28 13.96
CA VAL A 85 -0.84 -6.25 13.49
C VAL A 85 -1.51 -7.61 13.29
N HIS A 86 -1.19 -8.26 12.18
CA HIS A 86 -1.32 -9.70 12.03
C HIS A 86 0.06 -10.33 12.15
N ARG A 87 0.24 -11.13 13.20
CA ARG A 87 1.47 -11.85 13.47
C ARG A 87 1.26 -13.34 13.23
N PRO A 88 1.93 -13.95 12.25
CA PRO A 88 1.95 -15.39 12.07
C PRO A 88 2.38 -16.12 13.34
N ALA A 89 1.80 -17.27 13.64
CA ALA A 89 2.14 -18.06 14.82
C ALA A 89 3.63 -18.46 14.85
N ALA A 90 4.23 -18.65 13.69
CA ALA A 90 5.64 -18.99 13.49
C ALA A 90 6.36 -17.85 12.73
N LEU A 91 6.38 -16.64 13.31
CA LEU A 91 7.14 -15.54 12.71
C LEU A 91 8.64 -15.77 12.90
N PRO A 92 9.44 -15.92 11.82
CA PRO A 92 10.88 -16.12 11.93
C PRO A 92 11.60 -14.84 12.45
N ALA A 93 12.78 -15.01 13.00
CA ALA A 93 13.66 -13.88 13.29
C ALA A 93 14.03 -13.15 11.98
N ASN A 94 14.15 -11.83 12.05
CA ASN A 94 14.41 -10.98 10.88
C ASN A 94 13.36 -11.16 9.77
N ALA A 95 12.09 -11.42 10.16
CA ALA A 95 11.00 -11.52 9.22
C ALA A 95 10.80 -10.19 8.44
N PRO A 96 10.38 -10.26 7.18
CA PRO A 96 9.91 -9.07 6.48
C PRO A 96 8.69 -8.45 7.15
N VAL A 97 8.43 -7.16 6.90
CA VAL A 97 7.20 -6.51 7.29
C VAL A 97 6.49 -5.90 6.08
N VAL A 98 5.20 -6.12 5.96
CA VAL A 98 4.34 -5.48 4.97
C VAL A 98 3.38 -4.53 5.68
N VAL A 99 3.44 -3.25 5.32
CA VAL A 99 2.42 -2.28 5.76
C VAL A 99 1.26 -2.31 4.78
N ALA A 100 0.04 -2.47 5.29
CA ALA A 100 -1.19 -2.52 4.49
C ALA A 100 -2.10 -1.35 4.86
N LEU A 101 -2.53 -0.59 3.83
CA LEU A 101 -3.30 0.63 3.96
C LEU A 101 -4.67 0.45 3.30
N HIS A 102 -5.73 0.60 4.08
CA HIS A 102 -7.11 0.45 3.59
C HIS A 102 -7.55 1.61 2.69
N GLY A 103 -8.61 1.41 1.91
CA GLY A 103 -9.27 2.46 1.15
C GLY A 103 -10.21 3.32 2.01
N CYS A 104 -10.73 4.41 1.44
CA CYS A 104 -11.74 5.23 2.10
C CYS A 104 -12.92 4.37 2.61
N THR A 105 -13.52 4.76 3.72
CA THR A 105 -14.65 4.09 4.41
C THR A 105 -14.37 2.71 4.98
N GLN A 106 -13.21 2.15 4.74
CA GLN A 106 -12.78 0.85 5.26
C GLN A 106 -12.17 0.96 6.68
N SER A 107 -11.64 -0.15 7.17
CA SER A 107 -10.89 -0.27 8.41
C SER A 107 -9.74 -1.27 8.22
N ALA A 108 -8.81 -1.31 9.14
CA ALA A 108 -7.73 -2.29 9.19
C ALA A 108 -8.25 -3.73 9.18
N GLN A 109 -9.23 -4.02 10.05
CA GLN A 109 -9.83 -5.36 10.13
C GLN A 109 -10.53 -5.75 8.83
N LEU A 110 -11.35 -4.85 8.24
CA LEU A 110 -12.04 -5.13 6.99
C LEU A 110 -11.05 -5.41 5.85
N TYR A 111 -9.94 -4.65 5.78
CA TYR A 111 -8.92 -4.88 4.76
C TYR A 111 -8.18 -6.20 5.00
N ALA A 112 -7.87 -6.53 6.25
CA ALA A 112 -7.23 -7.80 6.63
C ALA A 112 -8.11 -9.01 6.27
N ASP A 113 -9.40 -8.95 6.58
CA ASP A 113 -10.35 -10.04 6.36
C ASP A 113 -10.56 -10.34 4.87
N ASN A 114 -10.45 -9.33 4.01
CA ASN A 114 -10.85 -9.45 2.61
C ASN A 114 -9.70 -9.43 1.60
N SER A 115 -8.53 -8.87 1.93
CA SER A 115 -7.40 -8.78 0.99
C SER A 115 -6.69 -10.10 0.74
N GLY A 116 -6.71 -11.01 1.72
CA GLY A 116 -5.96 -12.27 1.68
C GLY A 116 -4.48 -12.14 2.06
N LEU A 117 -4.01 -10.97 2.48
CA LEU A 117 -2.61 -10.78 2.89
C LEU A 117 -2.21 -11.67 4.07
N ASN A 118 -3.10 -11.85 5.06
CA ASN A 118 -2.84 -12.69 6.22
C ASN A 118 -2.56 -14.15 5.83
N THR A 119 -3.25 -14.66 4.81
CA THR A 119 -3.02 -16.02 4.30
C THR A 119 -1.58 -16.22 3.81
N PHE A 120 -1.03 -15.21 3.12
CA PHE A 120 0.34 -15.26 2.63
C PHE A 120 1.34 -14.95 3.74
N ALA A 121 1.00 -14.10 4.69
CA ALA A 121 1.81 -13.84 5.87
C ALA A 121 2.02 -15.13 6.69
N ASP A 122 0.95 -15.87 6.95
CA ASP A 122 1.02 -17.16 7.65
C ASP A 122 1.80 -18.22 6.87
N ARG A 123 1.69 -18.21 5.53
CA ARG A 123 2.36 -19.18 4.66
C ARG A 123 3.86 -18.91 4.52
N HIS A 124 4.26 -17.63 4.47
CA HIS A 124 5.61 -17.24 4.09
C HIS A 124 6.40 -16.57 5.25
N GLY A 125 5.79 -16.39 6.41
CA GLY A 125 6.47 -15.90 7.61
C GLY A 125 6.86 -14.43 7.54
N PHE A 126 5.93 -13.54 7.22
CA PHE A 126 6.13 -12.10 7.32
C PHE A 126 5.07 -11.42 8.20
N LEU A 127 5.45 -10.33 8.86
CA LEU A 127 4.54 -9.54 9.68
C LEU A 127 3.68 -8.64 8.78
N VAL A 128 2.37 -8.47 9.09
CA VAL A 128 1.55 -7.44 8.44
C VAL A 128 1.17 -6.38 9.46
N VAL A 129 1.51 -5.14 9.16
CA VAL A 129 1.09 -3.95 9.90
C VAL A 129 -0.05 -3.28 9.15
N TYR A 130 -1.20 -3.16 9.77
CA TYR A 130 -2.36 -2.46 9.23
C TYR A 130 -2.46 -1.08 9.90
N ALA A 131 -2.21 -0.03 9.12
CA ALA A 131 -2.47 1.32 9.56
C ALA A 131 -3.94 1.67 9.30
N GLU A 132 -4.58 2.34 10.27
CA GLU A 132 -5.98 2.73 10.16
C GLU A 132 -6.16 4.21 10.42
N THR A 133 -6.90 4.88 9.52
CA THR A 133 -7.42 6.23 9.74
C THR A 133 -8.82 6.15 10.37
N THR A 134 -9.25 7.24 11.00
CA THR A 134 -10.56 7.36 11.61
C THR A 134 -11.33 8.55 11.04
N THR A 135 -12.59 8.71 11.42
CA THR A 135 -13.38 9.90 11.08
C THR A 135 -12.81 11.19 11.68
N ALA A 136 -11.95 11.10 12.69
CA ALA A 136 -11.23 12.25 13.24
C ALA A 136 -10.10 12.73 12.32
N ASN A 137 -9.49 11.82 11.54
CA ASN A 137 -8.49 12.16 10.53
C ASN A 137 -9.15 12.73 9.26
N ASN A 138 -10.18 12.03 8.79
CA ASN A 138 -10.89 12.34 7.55
C ASN A 138 -12.33 11.80 7.66
N ALA A 139 -13.32 12.63 7.32
CA ALA A 139 -14.74 12.26 7.45
C ALA A 139 -15.11 10.94 6.73
N ASN A 140 -14.41 10.62 5.64
CA ASN A 140 -14.57 9.39 4.89
C ASN A 140 -13.51 8.31 5.24
N LYS A 141 -12.77 8.49 6.33
CA LYS A 141 -11.66 7.60 6.71
C LYS A 141 -10.66 7.35 5.58
N CYS A 142 -10.43 8.35 4.73
CA CYS A 142 -9.38 8.29 3.72
C CYS A 142 -8.04 8.66 4.38
N PHE A 143 -6.95 8.07 3.92
CA PHE A 143 -5.63 8.66 4.17
C PHE A 143 -5.54 10.00 3.47
N ASN A 144 -4.93 10.99 4.13
CA ASN A 144 -4.84 12.38 3.66
C ASN A 144 -3.63 12.59 2.72
N TRP A 145 -3.45 11.72 1.74
CA TRP A 145 -2.33 11.68 0.79
C TRP A 145 -2.12 13.00 0.03
N PHE A 146 -3.12 13.86 -0.04
CA PHE A 146 -3.12 15.16 -0.72
C PHE A 146 -2.86 16.35 0.21
N GLN A 147 -2.78 16.14 1.54
CA GLN A 147 -2.55 17.22 2.49
C GLN A 147 -1.08 17.33 2.86
N ALA A 148 -0.53 18.54 2.76
CA ALA A 148 0.90 18.80 3.05
C ALA A 148 1.32 18.42 4.47
N GLY A 149 0.39 18.45 5.45
CA GLY A 149 0.64 18.03 6.83
C GLY A 149 0.76 16.52 7.00
N ASP A 150 0.29 15.72 6.05
CA ASP A 150 0.18 14.25 6.16
C ASP A 150 1.01 13.49 5.11
N ASN A 151 1.42 14.16 4.03
CA ASN A 151 2.08 13.53 2.87
C ASN A 151 3.57 13.90 2.73
N ARG A 152 4.17 14.50 3.75
CA ARG A 152 5.59 14.89 3.74
C ARG A 152 6.41 14.11 4.76
N ARG A 153 7.68 13.97 4.44
CA ARG A 153 8.67 13.38 5.34
C ARG A 153 8.65 14.08 6.71
N GLY A 154 8.63 13.32 7.79
CA GLY A 154 8.65 13.82 9.18
C GLY A 154 7.32 14.36 9.69
N GLN A 155 6.23 14.32 8.92
CA GLN A 155 4.95 14.92 9.28
C GLN A 155 3.79 13.91 9.16
N GLY A 156 2.75 14.13 9.95
CA GLY A 156 1.43 13.55 9.89
C GLY A 156 1.37 12.03 9.68
N GLU A 157 0.49 11.59 8.79
CA GLU A 157 0.23 10.18 8.53
C GLU A 157 1.46 9.44 8.00
N ALA A 158 2.22 10.06 7.09
CA ALA A 158 3.43 9.46 6.54
C ALA A 158 4.48 9.18 7.63
N ALA A 159 4.68 10.12 8.57
CA ALA A 159 5.60 9.91 9.69
C ALA A 159 5.08 8.85 10.67
N SER A 160 3.77 8.79 10.90
CA SER A 160 3.15 7.76 11.75
C SER A 160 3.37 6.36 11.19
N VAL A 161 3.18 6.16 9.89
CA VAL A 161 3.43 4.86 9.24
C VAL A 161 4.92 4.48 9.31
N ARG A 162 5.83 5.43 9.12
CA ARG A 162 7.27 5.17 9.32
C ARG A 162 7.58 4.72 10.75
N GLN A 163 6.91 5.32 11.76
CA GLN A 163 7.06 4.90 13.16
C GLN A 163 6.50 3.49 13.41
N MET A 164 5.41 3.10 12.73
CA MET A 164 4.89 1.73 12.80
C MET A 164 5.92 0.70 12.31
N VAL A 165 6.65 1.00 11.22
CA VAL A 165 7.74 0.14 10.74
C VAL A 165 8.87 0.05 11.77
N ALA A 166 9.30 1.18 12.36
CA ALA A 166 10.32 1.18 13.39
C ALA A 166 9.89 0.38 14.65
N HIS A 167 8.62 0.49 15.02
CA HIS A 167 8.06 -0.32 16.10
C HIS A 167 8.03 -1.82 15.73
N ALA A 168 7.64 -2.17 14.51
CA ALA A 168 7.68 -3.56 14.03
C ALA A 168 9.08 -4.16 14.15
N THR A 169 10.11 -3.40 13.79
CA THR A 169 11.51 -3.82 13.95
C THR A 169 11.89 -4.02 15.41
N SER A 170 11.58 -3.08 16.28
CA SER A 170 11.99 -3.14 17.69
C SER A 170 11.20 -4.14 18.53
N ALA A 171 9.88 -4.28 18.28
CA ALA A 171 8.99 -5.10 19.11
C ALA A 171 8.84 -6.54 18.59
N TYR A 172 8.91 -6.75 17.28
CA TYR A 172 8.70 -8.07 16.67
C TYR A 172 9.97 -8.62 16.00
N GLY A 173 11.09 -7.89 16.02
CA GLY A 173 12.36 -8.34 15.45
C GLY A 173 12.34 -8.48 13.93
N THR A 174 11.58 -7.61 13.24
CA THR A 174 11.55 -7.61 11.76
C THR A 174 12.81 -6.99 11.17
N ASP A 175 13.16 -7.39 9.94
CA ASP A 175 14.29 -6.84 9.22
C ASP A 175 13.96 -5.43 8.69
N PRO A 176 14.66 -4.38 9.13
CA PRO A 176 14.41 -3.01 8.67
C PRO A 176 14.68 -2.82 7.17
N ALA A 177 15.54 -3.64 6.55
CA ALA A 177 15.83 -3.58 5.12
C ALA A 177 14.74 -4.28 4.26
N ARG A 178 13.81 -4.99 4.90
CA ARG A 178 12.77 -5.77 4.24
C ARG A 178 11.38 -5.29 4.63
N ALA A 179 11.19 -3.96 4.67
CA ALA A 179 9.88 -3.35 4.82
C ALA A 179 9.28 -3.07 3.43
N GLN A 180 8.01 -3.41 3.26
CA GLN A 180 7.24 -3.17 2.05
C GLN A 180 5.91 -2.49 2.42
N VAL A 181 5.25 -1.87 1.44
CA VAL A 181 3.97 -1.19 1.66
C VAL A 181 3.00 -1.45 0.51
N THR A 182 1.73 -1.64 0.83
CA THR A 182 0.66 -1.75 -0.16
C THR A 182 -0.61 -1.08 0.35
N GLY A 183 -1.49 -0.68 -0.55
CA GLY A 183 -2.77 -0.12 -0.16
C GLY A 183 -3.71 0.08 -1.34
N LEU A 184 -5.00 0.23 -1.01
CA LEU A 184 -6.08 0.45 -1.95
C LEU A 184 -6.49 1.92 -1.99
N SER A 185 -6.72 2.49 -3.18
CA SER A 185 -7.37 3.81 -3.34
C SER A 185 -6.61 4.91 -2.60
N ALA A 186 -7.19 5.57 -1.60
CA ALA A 186 -6.48 6.51 -0.73
C ALA A 186 -5.28 5.86 -0.03
N GLY A 187 -5.37 4.58 0.37
CA GLY A 187 -4.23 3.80 0.87
C GLY A 187 -3.18 3.54 -0.20
N GLY A 188 -3.60 3.34 -1.47
CA GLY A 188 -2.70 3.25 -2.61
C GLY A 188 -1.99 4.56 -2.91
N ALA A 189 -2.68 5.68 -2.82
CA ALA A 189 -2.09 7.01 -2.96
C ALA A 189 -1.12 7.31 -1.79
N MET A 190 -1.46 6.92 -0.55
CA MET A 190 -0.56 7.03 0.59
C MET A 190 0.65 6.07 0.44
N THR A 191 0.48 4.90 -0.21
CA THR A 191 1.62 4.05 -0.61
C THR A 191 2.60 4.83 -1.49
N SER A 192 2.11 5.55 -2.51
CA SER A 192 2.96 6.41 -3.35
C SER A 192 3.67 7.50 -2.54
N VAL A 193 3.00 8.09 -1.54
CA VAL A 193 3.60 9.06 -0.60
C VAL A 193 4.75 8.43 0.17
N LEU A 194 4.53 7.24 0.75
CA LEU A 194 5.53 6.56 1.58
C LEU A 194 6.77 6.17 0.78
N LEU A 195 6.58 5.67 -0.45
CA LEU A 195 7.69 5.32 -1.35
C LEU A 195 8.51 6.54 -1.76
N ALA A 196 7.89 7.71 -1.93
CA ALA A 196 8.57 8.95 -2.25
C ALA A 196 9.24 9.60 -1.04
N ALA A 197 8.54 9.66 0.10
CA ALA A 197 9.01 10.36 1.30
C ALA A 197 10.01 9.54 2.14
N TYR A 198 9.97 8.19 2.04
CA TYR A 198 10.81 7.28 2.81
C TYR A 198 11.38 6.14 1.94
N PRO A 199 12.07 6.46 0.83
CA PRO A 199 12.62 5.45 -0.06
C PRO A 199 13.68 4.56 0.61
N GLU A 200 14.32 5.03 1.68
CA GLU A 200 15.28 4.27 2.47
C GLU A 200 14.63 3.27 3.44
N VAL A 201 13.33 3.43 3.70
CA VAL A 201 12.59 2.53 4.61
C VAL A 201 11.92 1.41 3.84
N PHE A 202 11.35 1.70 2.68
CA PHE A 202 10.57 0.75 1.91
C PHE A 202 11.35 0.20 0.71
N ALA A 203 11.66 -1.11 0.74
CA ALA A 203 12.34 -1.78 -0.37
C ALA A 203 11.46 -1.92 -1.62
N ALA A 204 10.15 -2.00 -1.43
CA ALA A 204 9.17 -2.08 -2.51
C ALA A 204 7.78 -1.61 -2.05
N GLY A 205 6.93 -1.26 -3.02
CA GLY A 205 5.52 -0.99 -2.78
C GLY A 205 4.60 -1.55 -3.85
N ALA A 206 3.32 -1.74 -3.50
CA ALA A 206 2.28 -2.11 -4.44
C ALA A 206 1.09 -1.14 -4.33
N VAL A 207 0.86 -0.38 -5.37
CA VAL A 207 -0.19 0.65 -5.45
C VAL A 207 -1.42 0.03 -6.13
N VAL A 208 -2.50 -0.18 -5.37
CA VAL A 208 -3.74 -0.77 -5.90
C VAL A 208 -4.77 0.35 -6.10
N ALA A 209 -5.20 0.57 -7.34
CA ALA A 209 -6.15 1.62 -7.73
C ALA A 209 -5.80 2.99 -7.09
N GLY A 210 -4.52 3.32 -7.04
CA GLY A 210 -4.00 4.53 -6.41
C GLY A 210 -3.62 5.62 -7.40
N ILE A 211 -2.88 6.62 -6.89
CA ILE A 211 -2.62 7.89 -7.57
C ILE A 211 -1.13 8.22 -7.45
N PRO A 212 -0.49 8.84 -8.46
CA PRO A 212 0.90 9.28 -8.40
C PRO A 212 1.18 10.24 -7.25
N TYR A 213 2.36 10.12 -6.64
CA TYR A 213 2.81 11.08 -5.65
C TYR A 213 2.89 12.51 -6.22
N GLY A 214 2.43 13.48 -5.42
CA GLY A 214 2.49 14.89 -5.80
C GLY A 214 1.42 15.32 -6.82
N CYS A 215 0.43 14.46 -7.11
CA CYS A 215 -0.68 14.84 -8.00
C CYS A 215 -1.54 15.93 -7.39
N GLY A 216 -2.04 15.73 -6.17
CA GLY A 216 -2.92 16.67 -5.46
C GLY A 216 -2.23 17.35 -4.29
N VAL A 217 -2.66 18.57 -3.97
CA VAL A 217 -2.16 19.40 -2.86
C VAL A 217 -3.28 19.86 -1.91
N ASP A 218 -4.53 19.58 -2.25
CA ASP A 218 -5.76 19.87 -1.50
C ASP A 218 -6.91 18.97 -1.96
N VAL A 219 -8.05 19.07 -1.30
CA VAL A 219 -9.24 18.26 -1.59
C VAL A 219 -9.73 18.43 -3.03
N ILE A 220 -9.69 19.65 -3.57
CA ILE A 220 -10.20 19.94 -4.91
C ILE A 220 -9.31 19.28 -5.96
N SER A 221 -8.01 19.50 -5.87
CA SER A 221 -7.02 18.87 -6.75
C SER A 221 -6.99 17.36 -6.60
N ALA A 222 -7.25 16.82 -5.40
CA ALA A 222 -7.36 15.37 -5.18
C ALA A 222 -8.48 14.74 -6.03
N PHE A 223 -9.65 15.37 -6.11
CA PHE A 223 -10.72 14.90 -7.01
C PHE A 223 -10.30 14.96 -8.48
N GLY A 224 -9.61 16.02 -8.90
CA GLY A 224 -9.05 16.13 -10.25
C GLY A 224 -8.04 15.03 -10.57
N CYS A 225 -7.21 14.63 -9.59
CA CYS A 225 -6.30 13.50 -9.71
C CYS A 225 -7.04 12.16 -9.85
N MET A 226 -8.13 11.97 -9.12
CA MET A 226 -8.95 10.76 -9.23
C MET A 226 -9.59 10.67 -10.62
N SER A 227 -10.26 11.73 -11.07
CA SER A 227 -10.97 11.80 -12.34
C SER A 227 -11.09 13.27 -12.79
N PRO A 228 -10.70 13.62 -14.01
CA PRO A 228 -10.28 12.78 -15.14
C PRO A 228 -8.81 12.30 -15.07
N GLY A 229 -8.08 12.52 -13.98
CA GLY A 229 -6.66 12.32 -13.86
C GLY A 229 -5.84 13.53 -14.34
N VAL A 230 -4.58 13.56 -13.95
CA VAL A 230 -3.65 14.64 -14.32
C VAL A 230 -2.54 14.03 -15.16
N ASP A 231 -2.30 14.65 -16.32
CA ASP A 231 -1.24 14.27 -17.25
C ASP A 231 0.00 15.14 -16.98
N ARG A 232 1.15 14.50 -16.74
CA ARG A 232 2.44 15.16 -16.63
C ARG A 232 3.49 14.37 -17.38
N THR A 233 4.56 15.05 -17.81
CA THR A 233 5.71 14.34 -18.38
C THR A 233 6.35 13.41 -17.34
N PRO A 234 6.92 12.25 -17.75
CA PRO A 234 7.63 11.36 -16.82
C PRO A 234 8.71 12.07 -16.00
N ALA A 235 9.42 13.03 -16.60
CA ALA A 235 10.42 13.83 -15.92
C ALA A 235 9.81 14.71 -14.81
N ALA A 236 8.66 15.33 -15.04
CA ALA A 236 7.97 16.14 -14.03
C ALA A 236 7.45 15.27 -12.87
N TRP A 237 6.95 14.08 -13.17
CA TRP A 237 6.56 13.12 -12.16
C TRP A 237 7.74 12.62 -11.31
N ALA A 238 8.85 12.28 -11.94
CA ALA A 238 10.06 11.85 -11.23
C ALA A 238 10.64 12.98 -10.36
N GLN A 239 10.58 14.23 -10.83
CA GLN A 239 11.03 15.37 -10.05
C GLN A 239 10.21 15.53 -8.77
N ALA A 240 8.89 15.37 -8.83
CA ALA A 240 8.04 15.43 -7.64
C ALA A 240 8.46 14.38 -6.58
N VAL A 241 8.83 13.17 -7.01
CA VAL A 241 9.34 12.13 -6.10
C VAL A 241 10.69 12.52 -5.50
N ARG A 242 11.63 13.04 -6.31
CA ARG A 242 12.95 13.49 -5.82
C ARG A 242 12.83 14.64 -4.82
N ASP A 243 11.86 15.53 -5.03
CA ASP A 243 11.59 16.66 -4.13
C ASP A 243 11.00 16.23 -2.78
N ALA A 244 10.46 15.01 -2.67
CA ALA A 244 9.97 14.47 -1.41
C ALA A 244 11.10 14.14 -0.43
N HIS A 245 12.29 13.80 -0.94
CA HIS A 245 13.49 13.54 -0.17
C HIS A 245 14.71 14.13 -0.89
N PRO A 246 14.94 15.45 -0.78
CA PRO A 246 16.08 16.10 -1.42
C PRO A 246 17.41 15.47 -0.99
N GLY A 247 18.30 15.23 -1.96
CA GLY A 247 19.61 14.64 -1.69
C GLY A 247 19.63 13.12 -1.55
N TYR A 248 18.48 12.42 -1.63
CA TYR A 248 18.49 10.96 -1.59
C TYR A 248 19.19 10.36 -2.82
N ALA A 249 20.29 9.66 -2.59
CA ALA A 249 21.12 9.03 -3.62
C ALA A 249 21.06 7.49 -3.60
N GLY A 250 20.29 6.93 -2.66
CA GLY A 250 20.17 5.48 -2.50
C GLY A 250 19.28 4.83 -3.57
N PRO A 251 19.14 3.50 -3.52
CA PRO A 251 18.29 2.77 -4.44
C PRO A 251 16.82 3.12 -4.21
N TRP A 252 16.12 3.52 -5.27
CA TRP A 252 14.69 3.75 -5.22
C TRP A 252 13.90 2.43 -5.05
N PRO A 253 12.77 2.44 -4.30
CA PRO A 253 11.95 1.26 -4.10
C PRO A 253 11.35 0.75 -5.40
N ARG A 254 11.18 -0.57 -5.52
CA ARG A 254 10.45 -1.19 -6.63
C ARG A 254 8.95 -0.96 -6.48
N VAL A 255 8.23 -0.81 -7.58
CA VAL A 255 6.79 -0.50 -7.54
C VAL A 255 5.98 -1.43 -8.43
N ALA A 256 4.99 -2.12 -7.84
CA ALA A 256 3.93 -2.81 -8.56
C ALA A 256 2.67 -1.94 -8.58
N ILE A 257 2.05 -1.82 -9.74
CA ILE A 257 0.83 -1.05 -9.96
C ILE A 257 -0.28 -2.01 -10.34
N TRP A 258 -1.41 -1.96 -9.64
CA TRP A 258 -2.59 -2.78 -9.89
C TRP A 258 -3.79 -1.90 -10.17
N HIS A 259 -4.43 -2.04 -11.33
CA HIS A 259 -5.53 -1.17 -11.69
C HIS A 259 -6.59 -1.87 -12.55
N GLY A 260 -7.86 -1.67 -12.20
CA GLY A 260 -8.99 -2.14 -13.00
C GLY A 260 -9.17 -1.29 -14.26
N ASP A 261 -9.38 -1.93 -15.41
CA ASP A 261 -9.56 -1.21 -16.68
C ASP A 261 -10.85 -0.39 -16.73
N ASN A 262 -11.83 -0.74 -15.90
CA ASN A 262 -13.15 -0.09 -15.85
C ASN A 262 -13.34 0.73 -14.55
N ASP A 263 -12.26 1.19 -13.90
CA ASP A 263 -12.33 1.97 -12.67
C ASP A 263 -12.91 3.37 -12.94
N PRO A 264 -14.12 3.69 -12.44
CA PRO A 264 -14.74 4.99 -12.64
C PRO A 264 -14.38 6.01 -11.56
N THR A 265 -13.74 5.57 -10.47
CA THR A 265 -13.45 6.37 -9.27
C THR A 265 -12.05 6.97 -9.34
N VAL A 266 -11.06 6.10 -9.49
CA VAL A 266 -9.68 6.47 -9.81
C VAL A 266 -9.42 5.97 -11.22
N VAL A 267 -9.56 6.87 -12.19
CA VAL A 267 -9.54 6.48 -13.60
C VAL A 267 -8.24 5.76 -14.00
N PRO A 268 -8.30 4.80 -14.94
CA PRO A 268 -7.18 3.96 -15.34
C PRO A 268 -5.93 4.72 -15.81
N ARG A 269 -6.07 5.98 -16.23
CA ARG A 269 -4.94 6.88 -16.53
C ARG A 269 -3.95 6.95 -15.37
N ASN A 270 -4.41 6.91 -14.12
CA ASN A 270 -3.52 6.96 -12.96
C ASN A 270 -2.50 5.82 -12.92
N ALA A 271 -2.83 4.66 -13.49
CA ALA A 271 -1.85 3.58 -13.63
C ALA A 271 -0.76 3.91 -14.67
N ASP A 272 -1.10 4.64 -15.72
CA ASP A 272 -0.13 5.09 -16.72
C ASP A 272 0.78 6.17 -16.13
N GLU A 273 0.21 7.13 -15.40
CA GLU A 273 0.97 8.18 -14.72
C GLU A 273 1.88 7.63 -13.61
N LEU A 274 1.42 6.61 -12.86
CA LEU A 274 2.26 5.89 -11.89
C LEU A 274 3.42 5.17 -12.57
N ARG A 275 3.17 4.51 -13.73
CA ARG A 275 4.23 3.93 -14.56
C ARG A 275 5.24 5.01 -14.94
N ASP A 276 4.78 6.12 -15.49
CA ASP A 276 5.62 7.21 -15.96
C ASP A 276 6.44 7.81 -14.82
N GLN A 277 5.83 7.97 -13.66
CA GLN A 277 6.52 8.45 -12.47
C GLN A 277 7.67 7.51 -12.08
N TRP A 278 7.38 6.24 -11.86
CA TRP A 278 8.35 5.33 -11.28
C TRP A 278 9.38 4.82 -12.29
N THR A 279 9.04 4.65 -13.58
CA THR A 279 10.04 4.33 -14.60
C THR A 279 11.04 5.47 -14.75
N ALA A 280 10.59 6.74 -14.75
CA ALA A 280 11.46 7.91 -14.82
C ALA A 280 12.31 8.10 -13.55
N VAL A 281 11.79 7.75 -12.36
CA VAL A 281 12.58 7.71 -11.11
C VAL A 281 13.74 6.74 -11.25
N HIS A 282 13.51 5.56 -11.82
CA HIS A 282 14.52 4.54 -12.06
C HIS A 282 15.37 4.78 -13.30
N GLY A 283 15.14 5.85 -14.06
CA GLY A 283 15.87 6.13 -15.31
C GLY A 283 15.55 5.14 -16.45
N LEU A 284 14.36 4.53 -16.43
CA LEU A 284 13.89 3.59 -17.43
C LEU A 284 12.98 4.26 -18.47
N GLY A 285 12.91 3.66 -19.65
CA GLY A 285 11.98 4.08 -20.71
C GLY A 285 10.52 3.72 -20.38
N GLN A 286 9.58 4.23 -21.21
CA GLN A 286 8.15 3.97 -21.06
C GLN A 286 7.66 2.72 -21.80
N THR A 287 8.53 2.08 -22.58
CA THR A 287 8.25 0.80 -23.26
C THR A 287 8.61 -0.35 -22.32
N PRO A 288 7.69 -1.29 -22.07
CA PRO A 288 8.01 -2.41 -21.18
C PRO A 288 9.04 -3.35 -21.82
N ASP A 289 9.96 -3.86 -21.01
CA ASP A 289 10.96 -4.84 -21.43
C ASP A 289 10.32 -6.23 -21.58
N ARG A 290 9.30 -6.53 -20.79
CA ARG A 290 8.58 -7.80 -20.83
C ARG A 290 7.08 -7.57 -20.66
N THR A 291 6.29 -8.37 -21.37
CA THR A 291 4.83 -8.42 -21.22
C THR A 291 4.38 -9.86 -21.02
N SER A 292 3.35 -10.06 -20.23
CA SER A 292 2.74 -11.36 -19.98
C SER A 292 1.26 -11.21 -19.62
N THR A 293 0.57 -12.33 -19.59
CA THR A 293 -0.82 -12.41 -19.17
C THR A 293 -0.92 -13.33 -17.96
N LEU A 294 -1.56 -12.87 -16.90
CA LEU A 294 -1.73 -13.61 -15.66
C LEU A 294 -3.13 -14.25 -15.63
N ALA A 295 -3.18 -15.56 -15.35
CA ALA A 295 -4.42 -16.28 -15.10
C ALA A 295 -4.96 -15.95 -13.68
N PRO A 296 -6.29 -16.09 -13.43
CA PRO A 296 -7.28 -16.71 -14.35
C PRO A 296 -7.97 -15.71 -15.30
N ASN A 297 -7.89 -14.41 -15.08
CA ASN A 297 -8.73 -13.41 -15.75
C ASN A 297 -8.03 -12.63 -16.88
N ASN A 298 -6.89 -13.11 -17.36
CA ASN A 298 -6.09 -12.44 -18.39
C ASN A 298 -5.60 -11.05 -18.02
N THR A 299 -5.21 -10.84 -16.74
CA THR A 299 -4.57 -9.60 -16.31
C THR A 299 -3.30 -9.35 -17.12
N ARG A 300 -3.22 -8.19 -17.78
CA ARG A 300 -2.07 -7.80 -18.57
C ARG A 300 -0.99 -7.26 -17.66
N ARG A 301 0.19 -7.90 -17.66
CA ARG A 301 1.36 -7.46 -16.90
C ARG A 301 2.41 -6.91 -17.84
N SER A 302 2.92 -5.73 -17.53
CA SER A 302 4.05 -5.07 -18.16
C SER A 302 5.16 -4.85 -17.13
N GLU A 303 6.39 -5.26 -17.46
CA GLU A 303 7.54 -5.16 -16.57
C GLU A 303 8.62 -4.26 -17.16
N TYR A 304 9.16 -3.38 -16.34
CA TYR A 304 10.25 -2.45 -16.65
C TYR A 304 11.45 -2.84 -15.83
N VAL A 305 12.55 -3.19 -16.50
CA VAL A 305 13.66 -3.95 -15.91
C VAL A 305 14.92 -3.10 -15.90
N THR A 306 15.62 -3.08 -14.78
CA THR A 306 16.92 -2.42 -14.67
C THR A 306 17.98 -3.17 -15.46
N ALA A 307 19.13 -2.52 -15.74
CA ALA A 307 20.27 -3.14 -16.41
C ALA A 307 20.76 -4.41 -15.70
N GLY A 308 20.55 -4.52 -14.37
CA GLY A 308 20.84 -5.71 -13.58
C GLY A 308 19.82 -6.85 -13.71
N GLY A 309 18.81 -6.71 -14.56
CA GLY A 309 17.80 -7.75 -14.81
C GLY A 309 16.64 -7.81 -13.81
N ARG A 310 16.60 -6.90 -12.82
CA ARG A 310 15.57 -6.83 -11.78
C ARG A 310 14.39 -5.97 -12.25
N THR A 311 13.16 -6.45 -12.09
CA THR A 311 11.94 -5.67 -12.35
C THR A 311 11.83 -4.54 -11.32
N ALA A 312 11.99 -3.29 -11.79
CA ALA A 312 11.84 -2.09 -10.97
C ALA A 312 10.38 -1.62 -10.90
N VAL A 313 9.69 -1.66 -12.04
CA VAL A 313 8.27 -1.27 -12.11
C VAL A 313 7.48 -2.39 -12.80
N GLU A 314 6.32 -2.71 -12.23
CA GLU A 314 5.38 -3.68 -12.79
C GLU A 314 3.98 -3.04 -12.87
N VAL A 315 3.32 -3.15 -14.01
CA VAL A 315 1.96 -2.65 -14.21
C VAL A 315 1.03 -3.82 -14.52
N ASN A 316 0.02 -4.01 -13.68
CA ASN A 316 -0.98 -5.06 -13.80
C ASN A 316 -2.34 -4.43 -14.10
N ARG A 317 -2.78 -4.52 -15.35
CA ARG A 317 -4.08 -4.04 -15.82
C ARG A 317 -5.09 -5.18 -15.75
N VAL A 318 -6.08 -5.02 -14.86
CA VAL A 318 -7.05 -6.08 -14.57
C VAL A 318 -8.32 -5.85 -15.38
N PRO A 319 -8.61 -6.68 -16.40
CA PRO A 319 -9.73 -6.44 -17.28
C PRO A 319 -11.08 -6.65 -16.57
N GLY A 320 -12.05 -5.82 -16.94
CA GLY A 320 -13.44 -5.98 -16.53
C GLY A 320 -13.79 -5.55 -15.11
N ILE A 321 -12.83 -5.18 -14.27
CA ILE A 321 -13.13 -4.74 -12.91
C ILE A 321 -13.11 -3.21 -12.78
N GLY A 322 -13.92 -2.71 -11.83
CA GLY A 322 -13.95 -1.31 -11.41
C GLY A 322 -12.95 -1.02 -10.28
N HIS A 323 -13.34 -0.06 -9.41
CA HIS A 323 -12.52 0.41 -8.30
C HIS A 323 -12.44 -0.59 -7.15
N GLY A 324 -11.28 -1.19 -6.90
CA GLY A 324 -11.13 -2.12 -5.79
C GLY A 324 -9.85 -2.97 -5.82
N THR A 325 -9.70 -3.75 -4.76
CA THR A 325 -8.66 -4.77 -4.63
C THR A 325 -9.08 -6.03 -5.38
N PRO A 326 -8.32 -6.49 -6.37
CA PRO A 326 -8.59 -7.75 -7.05
C PRO A 326 -8.34 -8.93 -6.11
N VAL A 327 -9.34 -9.79 -5.94
CA VAL A 327 -9.26 -11.01 -5.11
C VAL A 327 -9.73 -12.22 -5.91
N ALA A 328 -9.34 -13.42 -5.50
CA ALA A 328 -9.76 -14.68 -6.09
C ALA A 328 -10.11 -15.67 -4.96
N PRO A 329 -11.31 -15.59 -4.38
CA PRO A 329 -11.69 -16.45 -3.28
C PRO A 329 -11.52 -17.94 -3.59
N GLY A 330 -11.04 -18.71 -2.62
CA GLY A 330 -10.81 -20.13 -2.72
C GLY A 330 -9.64 -20.59 -1.86
N THR A 331 -9.29 -21.88 -1.97
CA THR A 331 -8.25 -22.54 -1.16
C THR A 331 -6.99 -22.91 -1.95
N GLY A 332 -6.99 -22.63 -3.26
CA GLY A 332 -5.83 -22.90 -4.11
C GLY A 332 -4.63 -22.01 -3.79
N PRO A 333 -3.42 -22.40 -4.20
CA PRO A 333 -2.18 -21.71 -3.83
C PRO A 333 -2.11 -20.25 -4.32
N GLN A 334 -2.85 -19.91 -5.39
CA GLN A 334 -2.92 -18.57 -5.95
C GLN A 334 -4.25 -17.86 -5.66
N GLN A 335 -5.10 -18.48 -4.85
CA GLN A 335 -6.40 -17.93 -4.46
C GLN A 335 -6.29 -17.22 -3.12
N CYS A 336 -7.08 -16.16 -2.96
CA CYS A 336 -7.10 -15.39 -1.71
C CYS A 336 -8.28 -14.45 -1.62
N GLY A 337 -8.49 -14.00 -0.40
CA GLY A 337 -9.40 -12.93 -0.05
C GLY A 337 -10.86 -13.36 -0.08
N ALA A 338 -11.73 -12.38 0.14
CA ALA A 338 -13.18 -12.57 0.15
C ALA A 338 -13.85 -11.42 -0.57
N THR A 339 -15.03 -11.71 -1.12
CA THR A 339 -15.94 -10.74 -1.73
C THR A 339 -17.14 -10.51 -0.82
N GLY A 340 -18.03 -9.59 -1.19
CA GLY A 340 -19.26 -9.29 -0.41
C GLY A 340 -19.14 -8.00 0.39
N THR A 341 -17.97 -7.40 0.45
CA THR A 341 -17.76 -6.04 0.96
C THR A 341 -17.30 -5.13 -0.17
N GLN A 342 -17.52 -3.81 -0.01
CA GLN A 342 -17.14 -2.83 -1.02
C GLN A 342 -15.64 -2.89 -1.35
N HIS A 343 -15.32 -2.81 -2.62
CA HIS A 343 -13.97 -2.69 -3.16
C HIS A 343 -13.09 -3.94 -3.03
N PHE A 344 -13.67 -5.12 -2.86
CA PHE A 344 -12.99 -6.41 -3.06
C PHE A 344 -13.70 -7.17 -4.18
N ILE A 345 -13.03 -7.26 -5.33
CA ILE A 345 -13.67 -7.66 -6.60
C ILE A 345 -13.10 -9.00 -7.05
N ALA A 346 -14.00 -9.97 -7.28
CA ALA A 346 -13.61 -11.29 -7.77
C ALA A 346 -12.96 -11.19 -9.17
N SER A 347 -11.69 -11.56 -9.25
CA SER A 347 -10.93 -11.60 -10.51
C SER A 347 -9.65 -12.42 -10.37
N ILE A 348 -8.57 -11.80 -9.91
CA ILE A 348 -7.25 -12.40 -9.65
C ILE A 348 -6.83 -12.05 -8.23
N CYS A 349 -6.12 -12.95 -7.54
CA CYS A 349 -5.57 -12.62 -6.21
C CYS A 349 -4.36 -11.69 -6.35
N SER A 350 -4.58 -10.38 -6.23
CA SER A 350 -3.47 -9.41 -6.26
C SER A 350 -2.47 -9.64 -5.13
N SER A 351 -2.92 -10.01 -3.93
CA SER A 351 -2.05 -10.27 -2.77
C SER A 351 -1.05 -11.40 -3.02
N TYR A 352 -1.41 -12.44 -3.79
CA TYR A 352 -0.47 -13.48 -4.21
C TYR A 352 0.66 -12.89 -5.07
N TRP A 353 0.32 -12.13 -6.09
CA TRP A 353 1.30 -11.56 -7.01
C TRP A 353 2.12 -10.44 -6.38
N ILE A 354 1.52 -9.65 -5.47
CA ILE A 354 2.21 -8.65 -4.67
C ILE A 354 3.25 -9.31 -3.74
N THR A 355 2.89 -10.40 -3.06
CA THR A 355 3.81 -11.17 -2.22
C THR A 355 5.02 -11.67 -3.03
N ARG A 356 4.78 -12.15 -4.25
CA ARG A 356 5.84 -12.55 -5.19
C ARG A 356 6.69 -11.37 -5.65
N PHE A 357 6.07 -10.27 -6.04
CA PHE A 357 6.80 -9.05 -6.44
C PHE A 357 7.69 -8.55 -5.30
N PHE A 358 7.24 -8.66 -4.07
CA PHE A 358 8.04 -8.32 -2.89
C PHE A 358 9.17 -9.32 -2.60
N GLY A 359 9.16 -10.51 -3.21
CA GLY A 359 10.13 -11.58 -2.95
C GLY A 359 9.91 -12.27 -1.60
N LEU A 360 8.66 -12.32 -1.13
CA LEU A 360 8.32 -12.90 0.17
C LEU A 360 7.94 -14.39 0.10
N ASP A 361 7.75 -14.94 -1.11
CA ASP A 361 7.38 -16.34 -1.33
C ASP A 361 8.59 -17.29 -1.44
N GLY A 362 9.80 -16.78 -1.24
CA GLY A 362 11.03 -17.54 -1.34
C GLY A 362 11.45 -17.93 -2.75
N THR A 363 10.68 -17.52 -3.79
CA THR A 363 10.99 -17.87 -5.19
C THR A 363 12.04 -16.95 -5.82
N VAL A 364 12.31 -15.80 -5.18
CA VAL A 364 13.36 -14.89 -5.60
C VAL A 364 14.52 -15.03 -4.63
N THR A 365 15.55 -15.76 -5.02
CA THR A 365 16.88 -15.53 -4.44
C THR A 365 17.32 -14.16 -4.97
N GLU A 366 16.92 -13.11 -4.27
CA GLU A 366 17.56 -11.82 -4.46
C GLU A 366 19.04 -12.04 -4.20
N PRO A 367 19.96 -11.59 -5.10
CA PRO A 367 21.35 -11.44 -4.67
C PRO A 367 21.28 -10.68 -3.35
N PRO A 368 22.03 -11.07 -2.30
CA PRO A 368 22.03 -10.34 -1.05
C PRO A 368 22.14 -8.86 -1.43
N THR A 369 21.11 -8.07 -1.12
CA THR A 369 21.28 -6.63 -1.09
C THR A 369 22.49 -6.46 -0.21
N GLU A 370 23.59 -5.94 -0.77
CA GLU A 370 24.65 -5.44 0.10
C GLU A 370 23.96 -4.71 1.23
N PRO A 371 24.30 -5.01 2.50
CA PRO A 371 23.71 -4.32 3.64
C PRO A 371 23.76 -2.86 3.26
N PRO A 372 22.70 -2.05 3.51
CA PRO A 372 22.65 -0.66 3.12
C PRO A 372 24.04 -0.13 3.43
N VAL A 373 24.81 0.19 2.40
CA VAL A 373 26.08 0.90 2.62
C VAL A 373 25.56 2.09 3.38
N ASP A 374 25.92 2.21 4.64
CA ASP A 374 25.59 3.38 5.43
C ASP A 374 25.78 4.55 4.47
N PRO A 375 24.75 5.35 4.18
CA PRO A 375 24.84 6.38 3.16
C PRO A 375 26.18 7.07 3.43
N PRO A 376 27.07 7.18 2.44
CA PRO A 376 28.44 7.65 2.66
C PRO A 376 28.25 8.81 3.62
N THR A 377 28.77 8.68 4.83
CA THR A 377 28.53 9.61 5.92
C THR A 377 28.78 10.95 5.28
N GLU A 378 27.72 11.73 4.98
CA GLU A 378 27.92 13.05 4.40
C GLU A 378 28.99 13.67 5.26
N PRO A 379 30.07 14.17 4.69
CA PRO A 379 31.16 14.71 5.49
C PRO A 379 30.48 15.69 6.44
N ALA A 380 30.52 15.38 7.73
CA ALA A 380 29.70 16.04 8.73
C ALA A 380 29.83 17.53 8.53
N ALA A 381 28.70 18.20 8.24
CA ALA A 381 28.73 19.60 7.89
C ALA A 381 29.44 20.40 8.99
N CYS A 382 30.42 21.15 8.60
CA CYS A 382 31.26 21.92 9.50
C CYS A 382 31.14 23.41 9.18
N TRP A 383 31.14 24.22 10.22
CA TRP A 383 31.11 25.68 10.11
C TRP A 383 32.15 26.31 11.02
N THR A 384 33.08 27.06 10.48
CA THR A 384 33.98 27.93 11.23
C THR A 384 33.40 29.32 11.25
N ALA A 385 33.02 29.80 12.43
CA ALA A 385 32.42 31.11 12.59
C ALA A 385 32.66 31.66 14.01
N SER A 386 32.37 32.94 14.24
CA SER A 386 32.36 33.51 15.58
C SER A 386 31.21 32.93 16.42
N ASN A 387 31.37 32.97 17.74
CA ASN A 387 30.32 32.56 18.66
C ASN A 387 29.03 33.33 18.42
N TYR A 388 29.11 34.60 18.04
CA TYR A 388 27.94 35.40 17.64
C TYR A 388 27.22 34.82 16.43
N GLU A 389 27.97 34.48 15.36
CA GLU A 389 27.41 33.92 14.14
C GLU A 389 26.89 32.49 14.33
N HIS A 390 27.49 31.68 15.21
CA HIS A 390 26.98 30.36 15.54
C HIS A 390 25.60 30.46 16.23
N VAL A 391 25.41 31.40 17.15
CA VAL A 391 24.14 31.65 17.81
C VAL A 391 23.09 32.16 16.81
N ARG A 392 23.49 33.15 15.97
CA ARG A 392 22.60 33.70 14.95
C ARG A 392 22.12 32.65 13.95
N ALA A 393 22.99 31.70 13.59
CA ALA A 393 22.68 30.60 12.70
C ALA A 393 22.00 29.40 13.38
N GLY A 394 21.63 29.49 14.67
CA GLY A 394 20.93 28.46 15.42
C GLY A 394 21.77 27.22 15.76
N ARG A 395 23.11 27.28 15.58
CA ARG A 395 24.07 26.22 15.94
C ARG A 395 24.54 26.29 17.40
N ALA A 396 24.29 27.39 18.09
CA ALA A 396 24.58 27.59 19.50
C ALA A 396 23.47 28.38 20.20
N THR A 397 23.47 28.36 21.52
CA THR A 397 22.59 29.15 22.39
C THR A 397 23.46 30.05 23.30
N THR A 398 22.85 31.07 23.94
CA THR A 398 23.57 31.94 24.88
C THR A 398 22.98 31.86 26.29
N THR A 399 23.85 31.86 27.30
CA THR A 399 23.46 31.97 28.70
C THR A 399 24.57 32.67 29.45
N GLY A 400 24.24 33.72 30.26
CA GLY A 400 25.21 34.42 31.12
C GLY A 400 26.37 35.07 30.38
N GLY A 401 26.17 35.47 29.08
CA GLY A 401 27.23 36.09 28.27
C GLY A 401 28.17 35.09 27.57
N TYR A 402 27.90 33.77 27.69
CA TYR A 402 28.63 32.69 27.03
C TYR A 402 27.78 32.01 25.98
N ALA A 403 28.45 31.47 24.94
CA ALA A 403 27.79 30.65 23.93
C ALA A 403 28.02 29.16 24.20
N TYR A 404 27.00 28.33 23.88
CA TYR A 404 27.01 26.88 24.07
C TYR A 404 26.53 26.18 22.80
N ALA A 405 27.28 25.21 22.32
CA ALA A 405 26.90 24.45 21.14
C ALA A 405 25.55 23.71 21.35
N LYS A 406 24.62 23.88 20.43
CA LYS A 406 23.28 23.29 20.54
C LYS A 406 23.36 21.77 20.46
N GLY A 407 22.61 21.07 21.28
CA GLY A 407 22.62 19.61 21.38
C GLY A 407 23.69 19.07 22.32
N SER A 408 24.98 19.40 22.15
CA SER A 408 26.06 18.94 23.03
C SER A 408 26.19 19.73 24.32
N GLY A 409 25.79 21.00 24.33
CA GLY A 409 25.97 21.90 25.48
C GLY A 409 27.43 22.30 25.70
N GLN A 410 28.36 22.02 24.78
CA GLN A 410 29.76 22.40 24.92
C GLN A 410 29.89 23.92 25.01
N ASN A 411 30.67 24.40 25.99
CA ASN A 411 30.93 25.81 26.18
C ASN A 411 31.90 26.33 25.11
N LEU A 412 31.48 27.31 24.32
CA LEU A 412 32.21 27.94 23.25
C LEU A 412 32.96 29.23 23.72
N GLY A 413 32.85 29.59 24.99
CA GLY A 413 33.42 30.82 25.50
C GLY A 413 32.48 32.03 25.35
N LEU A 414 33.04 33.23 25.40
CA LEU A 414 32.27 34.48 25.39
C LEU A 414 31.43 34.63 24.10
N TYR A 415 30.20 35.08 24.28
CA TYR A 415 29.33 35.44 23.17
C TYR A 415 29.73 36.77 22.54
N ASN A 416 30.60 36.71 21.53
CA ASN A 416 31.09 37.90 20.82
C ASN A 416 31.54 37.51 19.38
N THR A 417 31.98 38.48 18.60
CA THR A 417 32.43 38.31 17.23
C THR A 417 33.91 37.94 17.10
N PHE A 418 34.66 37.86 18.20
CA PHE A 418 36.12 37.65 18.21
C PHE A 418 36.52 36.22 18.52
N VAL A 419 35.74 35.52 19.36
CA VAL A 419 35.97 34.11 19.67
C VAL A 419 35.35 33.26 18.57
N THR A 420 36.15 32.46 17.89
CA THR A 420 35.74 31.61 16.77
C THR A 420 35.89 30.14 17.13
N HIS A 421 34.96 29.32 16.66
CA HIS A 421 35.00 27.86 16.75
C HIS A 421 34.63 27.23 15.40
N THR A 422 35.11 26.01 15.19
CA THR A 422 34.57 25.16 14.14
C THR A 422 33.59 24.19 14.80
N LEU A 423 32.32 24.24 14.43
CA LEU A 423 31.30 23.31 14.88
C LEU A 423 31.01 22.29 13.81
N LYS A 424 30.93 21.02 14.22
CA LYS A 424 30.53 19.87 13.44
C LYS A 424 29.15 19.44 13.85
N GLU A 425 28.27 19.20 12.89
CA GLU A 425 26.91 18.67 13.12
C GLU A 425 26.89 17.15 12.93
N THR A 426 26.55 16.39 13.97
CA THR A 426 26.36 14.93 13.90
C THR A 426 25.68 14.45 15.19
N PRO A 427 24.45 13.96 15.15
CA PRO A 427 23.44 13.96 14.08
C PRO A 427 22.79 15.34 13.83
N PRO A 428 21.88 15.51 12.86
CA PRO A 428 21.21 16.77 12.59
C PRO A 428 20.67 17.49 13.83
N GLY A 429 21.00 18.78 13.97
CA GLY A 429 20.65 19.60 15.14
C GLY A 429 21.54 19.43 16.37
N HIS A 430 22.54 18.55 16.33
CA HIS A 430 23.50 18.32 17.42
C HIS A 430 24.90 18.77 16.99
N TYR A 431 25.42 19.82 17.64
CA TYR A 431 26.69 20.46 17.29
C TYR A 431 27.75 20.20 18.36
N THR A 432 28.96 19.87 17.93
CA THR A 432 30.15 19.70 18.77
C THR A 432 31.33 20.51 18.23
N ILE A 433 32.23 20.89 19.09
CA ILE A 433 33.51 21.53 18.67
C ILE A 433 34.28 20.47 17.89
N ALA A 434 34.67 20.79 16.67
CA ALA A 434 35.50 19.90 15.83
C ALA A 434 36.93 19.83 16.37
N THR A 435 37.37 18.62 16.71
CA THR A 435 38.77 18.34 17.09
C THR A 435 39.53 17.79 15.87
N GLY A 436 39.90 18.65 14.92
CA GLY A 436 40.57 18.27 13.68
C GLY A 436 40.10 19.09 12.48
N SER A 437 40.75 18.91 11.32
CA SER A 437 40.32 19.55 10.08
C SER A 437 38.99 18.95 9.66
N CYS A 438 37.97 19.80 9.52
CA CYS A 438 36.78 19.45 8.74
C CYS A 438 37.18 19.36 7.25
N PRO A 439 36.66 18.41 6.49
CA PRO A 439 36.92 18.26 5.07
C PRO A 439 36.48 19.48 4.28
#